data_64f2ce4972db992c613d1921d8a0ef28
#
_entry.id   64f2ce4972db992c613d1921d8a0ef28
#
_cell.length_a   1.000
_cell.length_b   1.000
_cell.length_c   1.000
_cell.angle_alpha   90.00
_cell.angle_beta   90.00
_cell.angle_gamma   90.00
#
_symmetry.space_group_name_H-M   'P 1'
#
loop_
_entity.id
_entity.type
_entity.pdbx_description
1 polymer ?
#
loop_
_entity_poly.entity_id
_entity_poly.type
_entity_poly.pdbx_seq_one_letter_code
_entity_poly.pdbx_strand_id
1 'polypeptide(L)'
;MSISSIMNIAKNALFAAQTSMQVTSHNISNVNTKGYARQEAVLDEATPLPTEIGLLGNGVVASRIIRYYDKYLEKQIMSKNMDLEQQGVYQKYFERIEGILNEDNSRLTENIVDFFNGWQELSVDPQSVAVREGIVASGKNLSSSIRNIYTALKNLQIELNSGLKEEVSEINGILSSIASLNGRIFEGGIGGSEANDYIDQRNELLKDLSGKMDVITFEDQYGRATVLTSKGKALVDGERSWQLEVVKNEDTGFWNVAWKDTSGNLTDITDYINGGKLKGLIQMRDEYAVDFIGDVDDLAQGLIENVNNIHATGVDLYDGDGIYFFRNINGDYAKDIDLSDDIKADSKHVSAFSDPATPTDNDIALSIAALIDEKIFDGGNSSAVNYTASLVNKVGQMTKGAEDMAQYST
;
A
#
# COMPACT_ATOMS: atom_id res chain seq x y z
N MET A 1 63.56 -37.99 -5.55
CA MET A 1 62.86 -36.79 -5.11
C MET A 1 63.81 -35.93 -4.32
N SER A 2 63.94 -34.63 -4.61
CA SER A 2 64.70 -33.74 -3.78
C SER A 2 63.92 -33.43 -2.51
N ILE A 3 64.62 -33.23 -1.40
CA ILE A 3 64.03 -32.83 -0.11
C ILE A 3 63.18 -31.55 -0.29
N SER A 4 63.59 -30.65 -1.19
CA SER A 4 62.86 -29.43 -1.52
C SER A 4 61.48 -29.70 -2.19
N SER A 5 61.33 -30.75 -3.00
CA SER A 5 60.03 -31.13 -3.61
C SER A 5 59.05 -31.62 -2.56
N ILE A 6 59.54 -32.50 -1.63
CA ILE A 6 58.68 -33.00 -0.52
C ILE A 6 58.24 -31.84 0.39
N MET A 7 59.15 -30.90 0.66
CA MET A 7 58.84 -29.72 1.48
C MET A 7 57.81 -28.79 0.79
N ASN A 8 57.89 -28.61 -0.50
CA ASN A 8 56.87 -27.85 -1.27
C ASN A 8 55.50 -28.49 -1.23
N ILE A 9 55.41 -29.82 -1.39
CA ILE A 9 54.13 -30.55 -1.28
C ILE A 9 53.54 -30.37 0.10
N ALA A 10 54.35 -30.56 1.15
CA ALA A 10 53.89 -30.36 2.56
C ALA A 10 53.43 -28.92 2.84
N LYS A 11 54.15 -27.92 2.30
CA LYS A 11 53.79 -26.50 2.41
C LYS A 11 52.48 -26.20 1.73
N ASN A 12 52.29 -26.68 0.49
CA ASN A 12 51.03 -26.49 -0.26
C ASN A 12 49.85 -27.13 0.48
N ALA A 13 50.01 -28.35 0.99
CA ALA A 13 48.98 -29.04 1.77
C ALA A 13 48.62 -28.27 3.05
N LEU A 14 49.63 -27.72 3.74
CA LEU A 14 49.42 -26.91 4.96
C LEU A 14 48.64 -25.63 4.64
N PHE A 15 48.98 -24.89 3.59
CA PHE A 15 48.25 -23.69 3.19
C PHE A 15 46.84 -24.00 2.75
N ALA A 16 46.61 -25.10 2.00
CA ALA A 16 45.27 -25.54 1.61
C ALA A 16 44.41 -25.89 2.84
N ALA A 17 44.96 -26.59 3.81
CA ALA A 17 44.30 -26.91 5.08
C ALA A 17 44.00 -25.64 5.91
N GLN A 18 44.94 -24.69 5.98
CA GLN A 18 44.75 -23.41 6.66
C GLN A 18 43.63 -22.60 6.02
N THR A 19 43.61 -22.49 4.70
CA THR A 19 42.54 -21.78 3.97
C THR A 19 41.18 -22.44 4.21
N SER A 20 41.12 -23.77 4.20
CA SER A 20 39.85 -24.52 4.48
C SER A 20 39.37 -24.29 5.92
N MET A 21 40.30 -24.24 6.89
CA MET A 21 39.95 -23.91 8.29
C MET A 21 39.47 -22.45 8.42
N GLN A 22 40.10 -21.50 7.73
CA GLN A 22 39.70 -20.09 7.74
C GLN A 22 38.27 -19.96 7.17
N VAL A 23 37.97 -20.58 6.03
CA VAL A 23 36.64 -20.57 5.43
C VAL A 23 35.60 -21.23 6.36
N THR A 24 35.95 -22.36 6.99
CA THR A 24 35.06 -23.01 7.97
C THR A 24 34.80 -22.11 9.17
N SER A 25 35.81 -21.47 9.73
CA SER A 25 35.65 -20.54 10.83
C SER A 25 34.80 -19.33 10.46
N HIS A 26 34.98 -18.80 9.22
CA HIS A 26 34.18 -17.72 8.68
C HIS A 26 32.70 -18.14 8.54
N ASN A 27 32.42 -19.34 8.01
CA ASN A 27 31.06 -19.89 7.94
C ASN A 27 30.38 -19.99 9.33
N ILE A 28 31.13 -20.48 10.33
CA ILE A 28 30.62 -20.61 11.71
C ILE A 28 30.34 -19.24 12.32
N SER A 29 31.22 -18.27 12.11
CA SER A 29 31.05 -16.90 12.64
C SER A 29 29.84 -16.20 12.05
N ASN A 30 29.49 -16.52 10.80
CA ASN A 30 28.39 -15.88 10.06
C ASN A 30 27.13 -16.74 9.95
N VAL A 31 27.02 -17.87 10.67
CA VAL A 31 25.87 -18.77 10.59
C VAL A 31 24.51 -18.10 10.86
N ASN A 32 24.47 -17.06 11.68
CA ASN A 32 23.30 -16.26 12.01
C ASN A 32 23.25 -14.90 11.27
N THR A 33 24.18 -14.63 10.36
CA THR A 33 24.19 -13.40 9.58
C THR A 33 23.16 -13.51 8.43
N LYS A 34 22.17 -12.63 8.40
CA LYS A 34 21.14 -12.59 7.33
C LYS A 34 21.82 -12.41 5.97
N GLY A 35 21.39 -13.18 4.98
CA GLY A 35 21.91 -13.10 3.61
C GLY A 35 23.27 -13.77 3.39
N TYR A 36 23.92 -14.31 4.44
CA TYR A 36 25.22 -14.97 4.29
C TYR A 36 25.09 -16.31 3.56
N ALA A 37 25.86 -16.48 2.48
CA ALA A 37 25.96 -17.74 1.74
C ALA A 37 27.19 -18.54 2.20
N ARG A 38 26.97 -19.85 2.52
CA ARG A 38 28.07 -20.75 2.90
C ARG A 38 29.15 -20.76 1.81
N GLN A 39 30.41 -20.62 2.23
CA GLN A 39 31.57 -20.65 1.35
C GLN A 39 32.33 -21.97 1.49
N GLU A 40 33.04 -22.40 0.44
CA GLU A 40 33.90 -23.56 0.41
C GLU A 40 35.17 -23.29 -0.36
N ALA A 41 36.31 -23.69 0.18
CA ALA A 41 37.60 -23.65 -0.50
C ALA A 41 37.70 -24.81 -1.49
N VAL A 42 37.79 -24.54 -2.78
CA VAL A 42 38.03 -25.54 -3.82
C VAL A 42 39.49 -25.86 -3.84
N LEU A 43 39.79 -27.15 -3.68
CA LEU A 43 41.15 -27.70 -3.70
C LEU A 43 41.42 -28.35 -5.04
N ASP A 44 42.40 -27.85 -5.76
CA ASP A 44 42.85 -28.39 -7.07
C ASP A 44 44.27 -28.94 -6.96
N GLU A 45 44.63 -29.85 -7.85
CA GLU A 45 46.00 -30.33 -7.94
C GLU A 45 46.95 -29.19 -8.32
N ALA A 46 48.03 -29.06 -7.57
CA ALA A 46 49.07 -28.10 -7.93
C ALA A 46 49.80 -28.55 -9.23
N THR A 47 50.22 -27.61 -10.09
CA THR A 47 50.87 -27.88 -11.35
C THR A 47 52.00 -28.90 -11.17
N PRO A 48 51.96 -30.07 -11.83
CA PRO A 48 52.99 -31.10 -11.73
C PRO A 48 54.37 -30.57 -12.14
N LEU A 49 55.39 -31.03 -11.45
CA LEU A 49 56.80 -30.69 -11.73
C LEU A 49 57.37 -31.65 -12.78
N PRO A 50 58.01 -31.18 -13.84
CA PRO A 50 58.70 -32.05 -14.79
C PRO A 50 60.01 -32.58 -14.08
N THR A 51 60.19 -33.88 -14.20
CA THR A 51 61.41 -34.57 -13.71
C THR A 51 61.98 -35.47 -14.79
N GLU A 52 63.21 -35.95 -14.63
CA GLU A 52 63.87 -36.89 -15.56
C GLU A 52 63.08 -38.18 -15.77
N ILE A 53 62.27 -38.58 -14.80
CA ILE A 53 61.44 -39.81 -14.85
C ILE A 53 59.96 -39.52 -15.19
N GLY A 54 59.57 -38.26 -15.57
CA GLY A 54 58.23 -37.88 -15.93
C GLY A 54 57.67 -36.73 -15.06
N LEU A 55 56.34 -36.47 -15.19
CA LEU A 55 55.64 -35.46 -14.38
C LEU A 55 55.37 -35.99 -12.97
N LEU A 56 55.85 -35.24 -11.97
CA LEU A 56 55.64 -35.58 -10.58
C LEU A 56 54.58 -34.62 -10.01
N GLY A 57 53.56 -35.17 -9.31
CA GLY A 57 52.56 -34.39 -8.61
C GLY A 57 53.16 -33.43 -7.54
N ASN A 58 52.67 -32.24 -7.43
CA ASN A 58 53.17 -31.16 -6.55
C ASN A 58 52.22 -30.87 -5.36
N GLY A 59 51.32 -31.78 -5.05
CA GLY A 59 50.38 -31.66 -3.98
C GLY A 59 49.10 -30.90 -4.37
N VAL A 60 48.45 -30.25 -3.41
CA VAL A 60 47.16 -29.58 -3.55
C VAL A 60 47.27 -28.10 -3.18
N VAL A 61 46.53 -27.26 -3.87
CA VAL A 61 46.40 -25.82 -3.58
C VAL A 61 44.93 -25.41 -3.47
N ALA A 62 44.62 -24.46 -2.63
CA ALA A 62 43.31 -23.81 -2.63
C ALA A 62 43.25 -22.84 -3.83
N SER A 63 42.50 -23.20 -4.85
CA SER A 63 42.43 -22.44 -6.10
C SER A 63 41.46 -21.28 -6.09
N ARG A 64 40.35 -21.44 -5.40
CA ARG A 64 39.30 -20.43 -5.26
C ARG A 64 38.38 -20.75 -4.08
N ILE A 65 37.63 -19.74 -3.66
CA ILE A 65 36.55 -19.87 -2.67
C ILE A 65 35.22 -19.68 -3.42
N ILE A 66 34.36 -20.70 -3.38
CA ILE A 66 33.05 -20.67 -4.02
C ILE A 66 31.97 -20.45 -2.96
N ARG A 67 30.86 -19.83 -3.40
CA ARG A 67 29.65 -19.64 -2.60
C ARG A 67 28.60 -20.66 -3.03
N TYR A 68 27.89 -21.24 -2.05
CA TYR A 68 26.71 -22.04 -2.33
C TYR A 68 25.50 -21.11 -2.44
N TYR A 69 25.09 -20.81 -3.66
CA TYR A 69 24.07 -19.86 -4.00
C TYR A 69 23.26 -20.35 -5.19
N ASP A 70 21.92 -20.39 -5.03
CA ASP A 70 21.01 -20.79 -6.10
C ASP A 70 20.32 -19.56 -6.68
N LYS A 71 20.76 -19.11 -7.86
CA LYS A 71 20.22 -17.92 -8.56
C LYS A 71 18.75 -18.07 -8.94
N TYR A 72 18.26 -19.30 -9.13
CA TYR A 72 16.86 -19.52 -9.48
C TYR A 72 15.95 -19.35 -8.26
N LEU A 73 16.35 -19.95 -7.15
CA LEU A 73 15.65 -19.82 -5.88
C LEU A 73 15.60 -18.34 -5.42
N GLU A 74 16.70 -17.61 -5.54
CA GLU A 74 16.75 -16.19 -5.19
C GLU A 74 15.77 -15.33 -6.01
N LYS A 75 15.65 -15.59 -7.31
CA LYS A 75 14.66 -14.89 -8.13
C LYS A 75 13.24 -15.18 -7.70
N GLN A 76 12.95 -16.42 -7.28
CA GLN A 76 11.64 -16.77 -6.73
C GLN A 76 11.40 -16.04 -5.40
N ILE A 77 12.38 -16.02 -4.50
CA ILE A 77 12.31 -15.29 -3.24
C ILE A 77 12.07 -13.79 -3.48
N MET A 78 12.79 -13.18 -4.42
CA MET A 78 12.59 -11.76 -4.78
C MET A 78 11.16 -11.50 -5.29
N SER A 79 10.62 -12.39 -6.15
CA SER A 79 9.25 -12.27 -6.64
C SER A 79 8.23 -12.41 -5.51
N LYS A 80 8.43 -13.39 -4.62
CA LYS A 80 7.55 -13.59 -3.47
C LYS A 80 7.62 -12.45 -2.44
N ASN A 81 8.82 -11.91 -2.22
CA ASN A 81 9.01 -10.76 -1.35
C ASN A 81 8.29 -9.51 -1.90
N MET A 82 8.30 -9.32 -3.21
CA MET A 82 7.56 -8.25 -3.88
C MET A 82 6.06 -8.36 -3.63
N ASP A 83 5.49 -9.57 -3.82
CA ASP A 83 4.07 -9.83 -3.58
C ASP A 83 3.72 -9.64 -2.10
N LEU A 84 4.54 -10.18 -1.19
CA LEU A 84 4.35 -10.09 0.25
C LEU A 84 4.29 -8.63 0.74
N GLU A 85 5.24 -7.80 0.33
CA GLU A 85 5.31 -6.39 0.72
C GLU A 85 4.13 -5.59 0.15
N GLN A 86 3.69 -5.87 -1.07
CA GLN A 86 2.50 -5.26 -1.64
C GLN A 86 1.24 -5.63 -0.86
N GLN A 87 1.05 -6.93 -0.55
CA GLN A 87 -0.10 -7.38 0.23
C GLN A 87 -0.07 -6.85 1.67
N GLY A 88 1.11 -6.71 2.26
CA GLY A 88 1.28 -6.06 3.57
C GLY A 88 0.82 -4.60 3.60
N VAL A 89 1.03 -3.86 2.50
CA VAL A 89 0.47 -2.50 2.35
C VAL A 89 -1.06 -2.57 2.30
N TYR A 90 -1.63 -3.46 1.48
CA TYR A 90 -3.09 -3.57 1.37
C TYR A 90 -3.73 -3.93 2.71
N GLN A 91 -3.23 -4.97 3.38
CA GLN A 91 -3.73 -5.38 4.69
C GLN A 91 -3.73 -4.20 5.67
N LYS A 92 -2.58 -3.55 5.84
CA LYS A 92 -2.42 -2.41 6.76
C LYS A 92 -3.44 -1.30 6.51
N TYR A 93 -3.66 -0.93 5.26
CA TYR A 93 -4.51 0.22 4.93
C TYR A 93 -5.99 -0.14 4.81
N PHE A 94 -6.33 -1.39 4.43
CA PHE A 94 -7.72 -1.87 4.54
C PHE A 94 -8.16 -2.00 6.00
N GLU A 95 -7.32 -2.48 6.92
CA GLU A 95 -7.59 -2.47 8.36
C GLU A 95 -7.88 -1.03 8.88
N ARG A 96 -7.17 -0.05 8.34
CA ARG A 96 -7.43 1.36 8.70
C ARG A 96 -8.74 1.89 8.14
N ILE A 97 -9.09 1.55 6.89
CA ILE A 97 -10.39 1.90 6.30
C ILE A 97 -11.52 1.21 7.07
N GLU A 98 -11.35 -0.06 7.43
CA GLU A 98 -12.29 -0.79 8.28
C GLU A 98 -12.49 -0.06 9.62
N GLY A 99 -11.40 0.37 10.27
CA GLY A 99 -11.47 1.16 11.49
C GLY A 99 -12.17 2.51 11.34
N ILE A 100 -12.11 3.16 10.16
CA ILE A 100 -12.82 4.41 9.85
C ILE A 100 -14.32 4.15 9.68
N LEU A 101 -14.69 3.05 9.01
CA LEU A 101 -16.07 2.69 8.71
C LEU A 101 -16.76 1.94 9.85
N ASN A 102 -16.01 1.40 10.81
CA ASN A 102 -16.54 0.62 11.92
C ASN A 102 -17.58 1.42 12.70
N GLU A 103 -18.69 0.76 13.06
CA GLU A 103 -19.82 1.36 13.75
C GLU A 103 -19.45 1.95 15.13
N ASP A 104 -18.54 1.31 15.86
CA ASP A 104 -18.06 1.81 17.16
C ASP A 104 -17.41 3.21 17.06
N ASN A 105 -16.81 3.53 15.90
CA ASN A 105 -16.13 4.79 15.66
C ASN A 105 -17.00 5.80 14.89
N SER A 106 -17.73 5.32 13.89
CA SER A 106 -18.50 6.18 12.98
C SER A 106 -19.91 6.42 13.44
N ARG A 107 -20.54 5.44 14.12
CA ARG A 107 -21.96 5.38 14.45
C ARG A 107 -22.87 5.71 13.28
N LEU A 108 -22.41 5.38 12.05
CA LEU A 108 -23.09 5.79 10.83
C LEU A 108 -24.47 5.13 10.70
N THR A 109 -24.53 3.81 10.90
CA THR A 109 -25.81 3.06 10.83
C THR A 109 -26.78 3.51 11.91
N GLU A 110 -26.30 3.70 13.14
CA GLU A 110 -27.11 4.22 14.25
C GLU A 110 -27.66 5.61 13.92
N ASN A 111 -26.83 6.53 13.44
CA ASN A 111 -27.28 7.88 13.06
C ASN A 111 -28.30 7.88 11.91
N ILE A 112 -28.18 6.96 10.94
CA ILE A 112 -29.18 6.78 9.87
C ILE A 112 -30.50 6.32 10.47
N VAL A 113 -30.47 5.30 11.31
CA VAL A 113 -31.68 4.76 11.97
C VAL A 113 -32.35 5.81 12.87
N ASP A 114 -31.58 6.52 13.69
CA ASP A 114 -32.10 7.57 14.56
C ASP A 114 -32.75 8.72 13.76
N PHE A 115 -32.14 9.08 12.62
CA PHE A 115 -32.68 10.10 11.75
C PHE A 115 -34.06 9.72 11.19
N PHE A 116 -34.21 8.52 10.66
CA PHE A 116 -35.50 8.06 10.11
C PHE A 116 -36.54 7.74 11.18
N ASN A 117 -36.10 7.25 12.36
CA ASN A 117 -36.99 7.08 13.52
C ASN A 117 -37.56 8.42 13.99
N GLY A 118 -36.81 9.51 13.95
CA GLY A 118 -37.31 10.84 14.24
C GLY A 118 -38.50 11.24 13.32
N TRP A 119 -38.40 10.91 12.03
CA TRP A 119 -39.50 11.13 11.08
C TRP A 119 -40.71 10.23 11.37
N GLN A 120 -40.48 8.99 11.79
CA GLN A 120 -41.55 8.09 12.22
C GLN A 120 -42.27 8.64 13.47
N GLU A 121 -41.52 9.20 14.42
CA GLU A 121 -42.08 9.84 15.60
C GLU A 121 -42.88 11.11 15.24
N LEU A 122 -42.38 11.93 14.30
CA LEU A 122 -43.10 13.10 13.80
C LEU A 122 -44.40 12.73 13.11
N SER A 123 -44.47 11.57 12.45
CA SER A 123 -45.72 11.10 11.83
C SER A 123 -46.83 10.79 12.82
N VAL A 124 -46.52 10.54 14.11
CA VAL A 124 -47.47 10.30 15.18
C VAL A 124 -48.02 11.63 15.76
N ASP A 125 -47.15 12.67 15.81
CA ASP A 125 -47.54 14.01 16.28
C ASP A 125 -46.95 15.08 15.34
N PRO A 126 -47.59 15.34 14.16
CA PRO A 126 -47.08 16.25 13.14
C PRO A 126 -46.90 17.70 13.56
N GLN A 127 -47.50 18.11 14.67
CA GLN A 127 -47.42 19.48 15.19
C GLN A 127 -46.33 19.64 16.30
N SER A 128 -45.70 18.57 16.72
CA SER A 128 -44.72 18.59 17.82
C SER A 128 -43.42 19.32 17.42
N VAL A 129 -43.19 20.47 18.04
CA VAL A 129 -41.92 21.21 17.89
C VAL A 129 -40.76 20.44 18.51
N ALA A 130 -40.98 19.75 19.62
CA ALA A 130 -39.93 18.98 20.28
C ALA A 130 -39.41 17.81 19.42
N VAL A 131 -40.29 17.11 18.70
CA VAL A 131 -39.90 16.05 17.77
C VAL A 131 -39.13 16.62 16.59
N ARG A 132 -39.55 17.79 16.05
CA ARG A 132 -38.82 18.48 14.98
C ARG A 132 -37.38 18.89 15.40
N GLU A 133 -37.23 19.38 16.64
CA GLU A 133 -35.89 19.64 17.21
C GLU A 133 -35.03 18.35 17.27
N GLY A 134 -35.68 17.22 17.65
CA GLY A 134 -35.04 15.91 17.62
C GLY A 134 -34.54 15.51 16.23
N ILE A 135 -35.37 15.72 15.18
CA ILE A 135 -34.98 15.46 13.78
C ILE A 135 -33.81 16.36 13.33
N VAL A 136 -33.84 17.64 13.69
CA VAL A 136 -32.75 18.57 13.42
C VAL A 136 -31.45 18.11 14.09
N ALA A 137 -31.52 17.62 15.31
CA ALA A 137 -30.37 17.11 16.05
C ALA A 137 -29.81 15.81 15.40
N SER A 138 -30.68 14.84 15.09
CA SER A 138 -30.26 13.59 14.43
C SER A 138 -29.73 13.84 13.02
N GLY A 139 -30.33 14.74 12.25
CA GLY A 139 -29.82 15.16 10.94
C GLY A 139 -28.43 15.80 11.00
N LYS A 140 -28.15 16.62 12.04
CA LYS A 140 -26.80 17.16 12.30
C LYS A 140 -25.79 16.06 12.65
N ASN A 141 -26.19 15.09 13.48
CA ASN A 141 -25.34 13.97 13.86
C ASN A 141 -24.99 13.11 12.63
N LEU A 142 -25.99 12.76 11.82
CA LEU A 142 -25.81 12.03 10.58
C LEU A 142 -24.86 12.76 9.62
N SER A 143 -25.11 14.04 9.36
CA SER A 143 -24.26 14.86 8.51
C SER A 143 -22.82 14.92 9.03
N SER A 144 -22.62 15.04 10.34
CA SER A 144 -21.31 15.07 10.97
C SER A 144 -20.59 13.73 10.87
N SER A 145 -21.31 12.61 11.04
CA SER A 145 -20.76 11.27 10.88
C SER A 145 -20.22 11.04 9.45
N ILE A 146 -21.01 11.37 8.44
CA ILE A 146 -20.61 11.23 7.02
C ILE A 146 -19.40 12.11 6.71
N ARG A 147 -19.39 13.39 7.12
CA ARG A 147 -18.25 14.30 6.93
C ARG A 147 -16.98 13.81 7.62
N ASN A 148 -17.10 13.24 8.81
CA ASN A 148 -15.96 12.70 9.56
C ASN A 148 -15.33 11.50 8.82
N ILE A 149 -16.15 10.58 8.31
CA ILE A 149 -15.69 9.45 7.50
C ILE A 149 -14.98 9.96 6.24
N TYR A 150 -15.61 10.86 5.49
CA TYR A 150 -15.00 11.48 4.30
C TYR A 150 -13.64 12.11 4.62
N THR A 151 -13.58 12.90 5.69
CA THR A 151 -12.35 13.58 6.10
C THR A 151 -11.27 12.59 6.52
N ALA A 152 -11.64 11.52 7.23
CA ALA A 152 -10.69 10.48 7.64
C ALA A 152 -10.11 9.72 6.43
N LEU A 153 -10.95 9.40 5.42
CA LEU A 153 -10.50 8.76 4.18
C LEU A 153 -9.59 9.69 3.35
N LYS A 154 -9.91 10.99 3.28
CA LYS A 154 -9.05 11.99 2.63
C LYS A 154 -7.69 12.14 3.34
N ASN A 155 -7.67 12.13 4.65
CA ASN A 155 -6.44 12.17 5.43
C ASN A 155 -5.60 10.91 5.21
N LEU A 156 -6.23 9.74 5.10
CA LEU A 156 -5.56 8.50 4.73
C LEU A 156 -4.89 8.61 3.35
N GLN A 157 -5.58 9.19 2.37
CA GLN A 157 -5.05 9.42 1.02
C GLN A 157 -3.81 10.35 1.04
N ILE A 158 -3.84 11.41 1.87
CA ILE A 158 -2.70 12.32 2.07
C ILE A 158 -1.52 11.60 2.74
N GLU A 159 -1.78 10.72 3.72
CA GLU A 159 -0.75 9.92 4.37
C GLU A 159 -0.08 8.95 3.38
N LEU A 160 -0.87 8.24 2.57
CA LEU A 160 -0.37 7.37 1.50
C LEU A 160 0.54 8.13 0.54
N ASN A 161 0.13 9.34 0.16
CA ASN A 161 0.93 10.22 -0.69
C ASN A 161 2.27 10.64 -0.05
N SER A 162 2.29 10.86 1.26
CA SER A 162 3.51 11.15 1.99
C SER A 162 4.43 9.94 2.11
N GLY A 163 3.84 8.77 2.39
CA GLY A 163 4.54 7.49 2.44
C GLY A 163 5.23 7.12 1.13
N LEU A 164 4.64 7.48 -0.01
CA LEU A 164 5.24 7.30 -1.34
C LEU A 164 6.56 8.06 -1.48
N LYS A 165 6.62 9.29 -0.97
CA LYS A 165 7.85 10.10 -1.01
C LYS A 165 8.97 9.50 -0.13
N GLU A 166 8.59 8.99 1.04
CA GLU A 166 9.53 8.31 1.96
C GLU A 166 10.08 7.04 1.30
N GLU A 167 9.21 6.22 0.69
CA GLU A 167 9.58 5.00 0.01
C GLU A 167 10.55 5.26 -1.16
N VAL A 168 10.31 6.29 -1.97
CA VAL A 168 11.22 6.70 -3.05
C VAL A 168 12.59 7.09 -2.49
N SER A 169 12.66 7.76 -1.35
CA SER A 169 13.92 8.12 -0.70
C SER A 169 14.69 6.89 -0.21
N GLU A 170 14.00 5.90 0.37
CA GLU A 170 14.61 4.64 0.80
C GLU A 170 15.13 3.84 -0.39
N ILE A 171 14.36 3.75 -1.47
CA ILE A 171 14.79 3.10 -2.72
C ILE A 171 16.07 3.73 -3.25
N ASN A 172 16.17 5.06 -3.29
CA ASN A 172 17.38 5.75 -3.73
C ASN A 172 18.60 5.40 -2.85
N GLY A 173 18.41 5.27 -1.56
CA GLY A 173 19.45 4.82 -0.63
C GLY A 173 19.97 3.41 -0.94
N ILE A 174 19.05 2.49 -1.23
CA ILE A 174 19.38 1.12 -1.61
C ILE A 174 20.12 1.10 -2.96
N LEU A 175 19.64 1.83 -3.97
CA LEU A 175 20.28 1.90 -5.29
C LEU A 175 21.72 2.42 -5.20
N SER A 176 21.96 3.46 -4.40
CA SER A 176 23.30 4.00 -4.15
C SER A 176 24.21 2.99 -3.46
N SER A 177 23.68 2.24 -2.50
CA SER A 177 24.42 1.21 -1.76
C SER A 177 24.79 0.03 -2.66
N ILE A 178 23.88 -0.42 -3.55
CA ILE A 178 24.14 -1.46 -4.55
C ILE A 178 25.27 -1.01 -5.49
N ALA A 179 25.23 0.23 -5.99
CA ALA A 179 26.27 0.77 -6.87
C ALA A 179 27.64 0.81 -6.18
N SER A 180 27.67 1.22 -4.91
CA SER A 180 28.90 1.21 -4.10
C SER A 180 29.47 -0.20 -3.90
N LEU A 181 28.59 -1.17 -3.59
CA LEU A 181 29.02 -2.58 -3.45
C LEU A 181 29.51 -3.17 -4.76
N ASN A 182 28.92 -2.81 -5.90
CA ASN A 182 29.40 -3.20 -7.22
C ASN A 182 30.87 -2.74 -7.44
N GLY A 183 31.22 -1.54 -7.01
CA GLY A 183 32.61 -1.05 -7.07
C GLY A 183 33.57 -1.92 -6.24
N ARG A 184 33.21 -2.23 -5.00
CA ARG A 184 34.00 -3.09 -4.12
C ARG A 184 34.14 -4.53 -4.64
N ILE A 185 33.08 -5.07 -5.25
CA ILE A 185 33.11 -6.40 -5.89
C ILE A 185 34.09 -6.40 -7.08
N PHE A 186 34.07 -5.35 -7.87
CA PHE A 186 34.99 -5.20 -9.00
C PHE A 186 36.46 -5.07 -8.55
N GLU A 187 36.74 -4.24 -7.54
CA GLU A 187 38.08 -4.06 -6.95
C GLU A 187 38.60 -5.34 -6.28
N GLY A 188 37.73 -6.08 -5.57
CA GLY A 188 38.08 -7.33 -4.87
C GLY A 188 38.39 -8.51 -5.81
N GLY A 189 38.11 -8.38 -7.09
CA GLY A 189 38.32 -9.40 -8.12
C GLY A 189 37.40 -10.61 -7.99
N ILE A 190 37.20 -11.33 -9.10
CA ILE A 190 36.35 -12.52 -9.12
C ILE A 190 37.08 -13.66 -8.35
N GLY A 191 36.50 -14.08 -7.22
CA GLY A 191 36.95 -15.23 -6.45
C GLY A 191 37.77 -14.90 -5.20
N GLY A 192 37.93 -13.64 -4.81
CA GLY A 192 38.44 -13.25 -3.49
C GLY A 192 37.39 -13.45 -2.41
N SER A 193 37.76 -13.88 -1.19
CA SER A 193 36.81 -14.06 -0.08
C SER A 193 36.10 -12.75 0.28
N GLU A 194 36.76 -11.61 0.18
CA GLU A 194 36.19 -10.29 0.44
C GLU A 194 35.09 -9.93 -0.59
N ALA A 195 35.28 -10.30 -1.86
CA ALA A 195 34.27 -10.08 -2.91
C ALA A 195 32.97 -10.87 -2.61
N ASN A 196 33.08 -12.09 -2.05
CA ASN A 196 31.93 -12.92 -1.71
C ASN A 196 31.03 -12.25 -0.65
N ASP A 197 31.60 -11.63 0.36
CA ASP A 197 30.84 -10.96 1.42
C ASP A 197 30.11 -9.71 0.90
N TYR A 198 30.74 -8.95 -0.01
CA TYR A 198 30.10 -7.83 -0.68
C TYR A 198 28.97 -8.27 -1.62
N ILE A 199 29.11 -9.43 -2.26
CA ILE A 199 28.06 -10.02 -3.07
C ILE A 199 26.86 -10.45 -2.20
N ASP A 200 27.10 -11.01 -1.00
CA ASP A 200 26.04 -11.35 -0.07
C ASP A 200 25.27 -10.11 0.41
N GLN A 201 25.99 -9.07 0.83
CA GLN A 201 25.39 -7.79 1.21
C GLN A 201 24.58 -7.16 0.07
N ARG A 202 25.11 -7.17 -1.16
CA ARG A 202 24.39 -6.65 -2.33
C ARG A 202 23.13 -7.45 -2.62
N ASN A 203 23.19 -8.78 -2.53
CA ASN A 203 22.04 -9.63 -2.79
C ASN A 203 20.92 -9.41 -1.77
N GLU A 204 21.26 -9.16 -0.50
CA GLU A 204 20.26 -8.77 0.50
C GLU A 204 19.63 -7.40 0.16
N LEU A 205 20.41 -6.41 -0.30
CA LEU A 205 19.86 -5.15 -0.79
C LEU A 205 18.99 -5.30 -2.05
N LEU A 206 19.34 -6.21 -2.96
CA LEU A 206 18.51 -6.51 -4.13
C LEU A 206 17.18 -7.15 -3.72
N LYS A 207 17.19 -8.00 -2.70
CA LYS A 207 15.98 -8.58 -2.12
C LYS A 207 15.13 -7.51 -1.44
N ASP A 208 15.72 -6.61 -0.64
CA ASP A 208 15.01 -5.49 -0.04
C ASP A 208 14.40 -4.57 -1.11
N LEU A 209 15.15 -4.27 -2.18
CA LEU A 209 14.66 -3.48 -3.32
C LEU A 209 13.48 -4.15 -4.01
N SER A 210 13.52 -5.48 -4.20
CA SER A 210 12.42 -6.23 -4.82
C SER A 210 11.12 -6.14 -4.02
N GLY A 211 11.19 -6.07 -2.69
CA GLY A 211 10.03 -5.81 -1.84
C GLY A 211 9.46 -4.40 -2.02
N LYS A 212 10.30 -3.44 -2.40
CA LYS A 212 9.88 -2.05 -2.56
C LYS A 212 9.29 -1.74 -3.93
N MET A 213 9.87 -2.29 -5.00
CA MET A 213 9.38 -2.12 -6.38
C MET A 213 9.80 -3.27 -7.29
N ASP A 214 9.09 -3.44 -8.39
CA ASP A 214 9.42 -4.40 -9.43
C ASP A 214 10.69 -4.00 -10.18
N VAL A 215 11.72 -4.86 -10.12
CA VAL A 215 13.00 -4.64 -10.77
C VAL A 215 13.47 -5.87 -11.53
N ILE A 216 14.19 -5.65 -12.62
CA ILE A 216 14.89 -6.67 -13.39
C ILE A 216 16.38 -6.57 -13.04
N THR A 217 16.97 -7.70 -12.63
CA THR A 217 18.39 -7.75 -12.23
C THR A 217 19.15 -8.78 -13.03
N PHE A 218 20.37 -8.45 -13.41
CA PHE A 218 21.34 -9.37 -14.00
C PHE A 218 22.76 -8.99 -13.62
N GLU A 219 23.68 -9.94 -13.70
CA GLU A 219 25.10 -9.73 -13.39
C GLU A 219 25.95 -9.73 -14.66
N ASP A 220 26.95 -8.86 -14.70
CA ASP A 220 27.96 -8.85 -15.74
C ASP A 220 29.06 -9.91 -15.50
N GLN A 221 30.02 -10.01 -16.42
CA GLN A 221 31.13 -10.95 -16.31
C GLN A 221 32.07 -10.68 -15.13
N TYR A 222 31.97 -9.50 -14.51
CA TYR A 222 32.78 -9.09 -13.34
C TYR A 222 32.01 -9.25 -12.02
N GLY A 223 30.80 -9.82 -12.07
CA GLY A 223 29.95 -10.03 -10.89
C GLY A 223 29.21 -8.79 -10.42
N ARG A 224 29.22 -7.67 -11.17
CA ARG A 224 28.47 -6.47 -10.82
C ARG A 224 26.99 -6.63 -11.23
N ALA A 225 26.09 -6.20 -10.37
CA ALA A 225 24.67 -6.23 -10.67
C ALA A 225 24.25 -4.99 -11.47
N THR A 226 23.50 -5.20 -12.53
CA THR A 226 22.71 -4.17 -13.21
C THR A 226 21.27 -4.29 -12.76
N VAL A 227 20.62 -3.18 -12.42
CA VAL A 227 19.22 -3.09 -11.98
C VAL A 227 18.47 -2.18 -12.94
N LEU A 228 17.38 -2.68 -13.48
CA LEU A 228 16.48 -1.94 -14.36
C LEU A 228 15.06 -1.93 -13.79
N THR A 229 14.27 -0.92 -14.14
CA THR A 229 12.81 -1.00 -14.00
C THR A 229 12.23 -2.04 -14.96
N SER A 230 10.99 -2.48 -14.76
CA SER A 230 10.25 -3.39 -15.67
C SER A 230 10.21 -2.90 -17.14
N LYS A 231 10.33 -1.59 -17.37
CA LYS A 231 10.40 -0.96 -18.71
C LYS A 231 11.82 -0.68 -19.21
N GLY A 232 12.83 -1.22 -18.53
CA GLY A 232 14.22 -1.15 -18.98
C GLY A 232 14.93 0.19 -18.70
N LYS A 233 14.39 1.06 -17.84
CA LYS A 233 15.14 2.23 -17.37
C LYS A 233 16.20 1.79 -16.36
N ALA A 234 17.45 2.23 -16.55
CA ALA A 234 18.53 1.88 -15.65
C ALA A 234 18.36 2.55 -14.28
N LEU A 235 18.44 1.74 -13.23
CA LEU A 235 18.48 2.19 -11.84
C LEU A 235 19.89 2.04 -11.24
N VAL A 236 20.60 0.95 -11.62
CA VAL A 236 22.01 0.75 -11.32
C VAL A 236 22.69 0.12 -12.53
N ASP A 237 23.87 0.62 -12.91
CA ASP A 237 24.73 0.01 -13.91
C ASP A 237 26.20 0.18 -13.50
N GLY A 238 26.85 -0.92 -13.17
CA GLY A 238 28.18 -0.91 -12.57
C GLY A 238 28.19 -0.11 -11.26
N GLU A 239 29.01 0.93 -11.18
CA GLU A 239 29.16 1.79 -10.01
C GLU A 239 28.26 3.03 -10.04
N ARG A 240 27.39 3.15 -11.05
CA ARG A 240 26.47 4.27 -11.21
C ARG A 240 25.09 3.90 -10.76
N SER A 241 24.42 4.81 -10.05
CA SER A 241 23.01 4.74 -9.75
C SER A 241 22.26 5.94 -10.32
N TRP A 242 21.03 5.72 -10.76
CA TRP A 242 20.06 6.75 -11.13
C TRP A 242 19.09 6.94 -10.00
N GLN A 243 18.55 8.13 -9.89
CA GLN A 243 17.61 8.48 -8.83
C GLN A 243 16.17 8.44 -9.34
N LEU A 244 15.27 8.06 -8.46
CA LEU A 244 13.86 8.32 -8.56
C LEU A 244 13.55 9.64 -7.85
N GLU A 245 12.67 10.44 -8.43
CA GLU A 245 12.14 11.65 -7.80
C GLU A 245 10.62 11.60 -7.75
N VAL A 246 10.03 12.36 -6.83
CA VAL A 246 8.58 12.57 -6.83
C VAL A 246 8.26 13.87 -7.52
N VAL A 247 7.31 13.83 -8.46
CA VAL A 247 6.81 14.99 -9.20
C VAL A 247 5.34 15.18 -8.91
N LYS A 248 4.89 16.41 -8.79
CA LYS A 248 3.48 16.68 -8.54
C LYS A 248 2.68 16.45 -9.82
N ASN A 249 1.63 15.63 -9.72
CA ASN A 249 0.63 15.51 -10.75
C ASN A 249 -0.31 16.73 -10.66
N GLU A 250 -0.44 17.47 -11.74
CA GLU A 250 -1.23 18.72 -11.78
C GLU A 250 -2.74 18.45 -11.65
N ASP A 251 -3.23 17.27 -12.11
CA ASP A 251 -4.66 16.94 -12.09
C ASP A 251 -5.12 16.50 -10.70
N THR A 252 -4.33 15.66 -10.02
CA THR A 252 -4.69 15.08 -8.73
C THR A 252 -4.09 15.82 -7.54
N GLY A 253 -3.03 16.59 -7.75
CA GLY A 253 -2.24 17.25 -6.72
C GLY A 253 -1.33 16.29 -5.91
N PHE A 254 -1.33 14.99 -6.20
CA PHE A 254 -0.52 13.98 -5.54
C PHE A 254 0.83 13.78 -6.23
N TRP A 255 1.72 13.03 -5.56
CA TRP A 255 3.04 12.72 -6.08
C TRP A 255 3.00 11.55 -7.05
N ASN A 256 3.56 11.73 -8.24
CA ASN A 256 3.94 10.67 -9.17
C ASN A 256 5.43 10.34 -8.98
N VAL A 257 5.82 9.13 -9.37
CA VAL A 257 7.22 8.68 -9.35
C VAL A 257 7.85 8.91 -10.71
N ALA A 258 8.94 9.65 -10.74
CA ALA A 258 9.69 9.92 -11.95
C ALA A 258 11.12 9.36 -11.88
N TRP A 259 11.59 8.83 -12.99
CA TRP A 259 12.98 8.44 -13.20
C TRP A 259 13.76 9.64 -13.71
N LYS A 260 14.92 9.93 -13.10
CA LYS A 260 15.81 11.04 -13.46
C LYS A 260 16.97 10.53 -14.29
N ASP A 261 17.15 11.06 -15.51
CA ASP A 261 18.29 10.76 -16.36
C ASP A 261 19.56 11.51 -15.94
N THR A 262 20.68 11.21 -16.61
CA THR A 262 21.98 11.85 -16.35
C THR A 262 22.02 13.34 -16.70
N SER A 263 21.08 13.81 -17.52
CA SER A 263 20.93 15.22 -17.90
C SER A 263 19.99 15.98 -16.97
N GLY A 264 19.37 15.28 -16.01
CA GLY A 264 18.40 15.83 -15.07
C GLY A 264 16.96 15.85 -15.56
N ASN A 265 16.65 15.26 -16.73
CA ASN A 265 15.28 15.16 -17.21
C ASN A 265 14.51 14.10 -16.44
N LEU A 266 13.26 14.43 -16.11
CA LEU A 266 12.35 13.55 -15.39
C LEU A 266 11.40 12.85 -16.37
N THR A 267 11.26 11.54 -16.21
CA THR A 267 10.29 10.72 -16.94
C THR A 267 9.37 10.07 -15.93
N ASP A 268 8.07 10.35 -15.99
CA ASP A 268 7.08 9.68 -15.14
C ASP A 268 7.06 8.18 -15.41
N ILE A 269 7.17 7.40 -14.35
CA ILE A 269 7.14 5.93 -14.39
C ILE A 269 6.06 5.33 -13.49
N THR A 270 5.17 6.13 -12.94
CA THR A 270 4.15 5.71 -11.97
C THR A 270 3.33 4.53 -12.48
N ASP A 271 2.83 4.61 -13.72
CA ASP A 271 2.02 3.57 -14.36
C ASP A 271 2.81 2.30 -14.71
N TYR A 272 4.13 2.36 -14.61
CA TYR A 272 5.02 1.24 -14.93
C TYR A 272 5.52 0.49 -13.70
N ILE A 273 5.13 0.91 -12.51
CA ILE A 273 5.39 0.23 -11.25
C ILE A 273 4.31 -0.82 -11.05
N ASN A 274 4.68 -2.11 -11.14
CA ASN A 274 3.71 -3.21 -11.16
C ASN A 274 3.76 -4.11 -9.93
N GLY A 275 4.64 -3.83 -8.95
CA GLY A 275 4.74 -4.66 -7.75
C GLY A 275 5.50 -3.96 -6.62
N GLY A 276 5.51 -4.62 -5.47
CA GLY A 276 6.16 -4.15 -4.26
C GLY A 276 5.36 -3.10 -3.49
N LYS A 277 5.94 -2.65 -2.40
CA LYS A 277 5.34 -1.67 -1.49
C LYS A 277 4.92 -0.37 -2.18
N LEU A 278 5.74 0.09 -3.15
CA LEU A 278 5.45 1.30 -3.90
C LEU A 278 4.16 1.18 -4.73
N LYS A 279 3.95 0.03 -5.40
CA LYS A 279 2.70 -0.26 -6.11
C LYS A 279 1.51 -0.31 -5.15
N GLY A 280 1.69 -0.96 -3.99
CA GLY A 280 0.66 -1.01 -2.96
C GLY A 280 0.23 0.38 -2.50
N LEU A 281 1.18 1.30 -2.23
CA LEU A 281 0.89 2.67 -1.84
C LEU A 281 0.15 3.46 -2.94
N ILE A 282 0.58 3.31 -4.20
CA ILE A 282 -0.06 3.97 -5.34
C ILE A 282 -1.51 3.49 -5.49
N GLN A 283 -1.75 2.18 -5.51
CA GLN A 283 -3.10 1.64 -5.67
C GLN A 283 -4.01 1.95 -4.48
N MET A 284 -3.49 1.88 -3.25
CA MET A 284 -4.28 2.29 -2.09
C MET A 284 -4.70 3.75 -2.16
N ARG A 285 -3.83 4.64 -2.67
CA ARG A 285 -4.11 6.08 -2.78
C ARG A 285 -5.06 6.41 -3.93
N ASP A 286 -4.80 5.85 -5.13
CA ASP A 286 -5.41 6.29 -6.39
C ASP A 286 -6.62 5.46 -6.81
N GLU A 287 -6.74 4.23 -6.29
CA GLU A 287 -7.84 3.34 -6.60
C GLU A 287 -8.71 3.12 -5.35
N TYR A 288 -8.23 2.38 -4.36
CA TYR A 288 -9.08 1.95 -3.23
C TYR A 288 -9.58 3.09 -2.34
N ALA A 289 -8.73 4.05 -1.97
CA ALA A 289 -9.19 5.19 -1.16
C ALA A 289 -10.19 6.06 -1.95
N VAL A 290 -10.01 6.21 -3.24
CA VAL A 290 -10.94 6.93 -4.13
C VAL A 290 -12.28 6.22 -4.20
N ASP A 291 -12.28 4.89 -4.34
CA ASP A 291 -13.50 4.08 -4.38
C ASP A 291 -14.31 4.22 -3.08
N PHE A 292 -13.67 4.08 -1.92
CA PHE A 292 -14.36 4.25 -0.63
C PHE A 292 -14.85 5.68 -0.39
N ILE A 293 -14.13 6.69 -0.85
CA ILE A 293 -14.58 8.09 -0.82
C ILE A 293 -15.81 8.26 -1.70
N GLY A 294 -15.81 7.66 -2.90
CA GLY A 294 -16.96 7.65 -3.81
C GLY A 294 -18.17 6.94 -3.19
N ASP A 295 -17.98 5.77 -2.60
CA ASP A 295 -19.06 5.03 -1.93
C ASP A 295 -19.73 5.87 -0.81
N VAL A 296 -18.94 6.64 -0.03
CA VAL A 296 -19.48 7.53 1.01
C VAL A 296 -20.16 8.77 0.41
N ASP A 297 -19.66 9.26 -0.72
CA ASP A 297 -20.27 10.37 -1.46
C ASP A 297 -21.63 9.97 -2.06
N ASP A 298 -21.73 8.77 -2.63
CA ASP A 298 -22.97 8.18 -3.15
C ASP A 298 -24.01 8.02 -2.04
N LEU A 299 -23.58 7.58 -0.83
CA LEU A 299 -24.46 7.52 0.33
C LEU A 299 -25.03 8.89 0.69
N ALA A 300 -24.15 9.90 0.75
CA ALA A 300 -24.55 11.27 1.06
C ALA A 300 -25.52 11.84 0.00
N GLN A 301 -25.20 11.65 -1.28
CA GLN A 301 -26.03 12.08 -2.40
C GLN A 301 -27.42 11.46 -2.32
N GLY A 302 -27.50 10.13 -2.16
CA GLY A 302 -28.78 9.42 -2.10
C GLY A 302 -29.65 9.89 -0.93
N LEU A 303 -29.07 10.13 0.26
CA LEU A 303 -29.79 10.68 1.41
C LEU A 303 -30.28 12.10 1.13
N ILE A 304 -29.42 12.99 0.63
CA ILE A 304 -29.77 14.40 0.36
C ILE A 304 -30.87 14.49 -0.67
N GLU A 305 -30.72 13.83 -1.81
CA GLU A 305 -31.68 13.95 -2.92
C GLU A 305 -33.04 13.38 -2.55
N ASN A 306 -33.10 12.18 -1.96
CA ASN A 306 -34.41 11.54 -1.65
C ASN A 306 -35.13 12.26 -0.52
N VAL A 307 -34.44 12.68 0.53
CA VAL A 307 -35.07 13.44 1.63
C VAL A 307 -35.53 14.81 1.12
N ASN A 308 -34.69 15.55 0.41
CA ASN A 308 -35.03 16.86 -0.11
C ASN A 308 -36.21 16.83 -1.09
N ASN A 309 -36.23 15.82 -1.99
CA ASN A 309 -37.33 15.68 -2.97
C ASN A 309 -38.71 15.51 -2.30
N ILE A 310 -38.77 14.79 -1.17
CA ILE A 310 -40.01 14.63 -0.42
C ILE A 310 -40.28 15.87 0.43
N HIS A 311 -39.29 16.32 1.22
CA HIS A 311 -39.44 17.42 2.15
C HIS A 311 -39.90 18.73 1.48
N ALA A 312 -39.40 19.01 0.28
CA ALA A 312 -39.74 20.20 -0.49
C ALA A 312 -41.19 20.21 -1.02
N THR A 313 -41.90 19.06 -1.00
CA THR A 313 -43.31 19.00 -1.38
C THR A 313 -44.26 19.23 -0.20
N GLY A 314 -43.71 19.33 1.01
CA GLY A 314 -44.48 19.51 2.22
C GLY A 314 -44.73 20.98 2.58
N VAL A 315 -45.37 21.16 3.72
CA VAL A 315 -45.67 22.48 4.34
C VAL A 315 -45.11 22.49 5.75
N ASP A 316 -44.55 23.62 6.15
CA ASP A 316 -44.01 23.85 7.49
C ASP A 316 -45.07 24.35 8.51
N LEU A 317 -44.70 24.58 9.79
CA LEU A 317 -45.61 25.07 10.82
C LEU A 317 -45.97 26.56 10.64
N TYR A 318 -45.47 27.25 9.68
CA TYR A 318 -45.78 28.61 9.31
C TYR A 318 -46.73 28.70 8.10
N ASP A 319 -47.25 27.58 7.64
CA ASP A 319 -47.99 27.43 6.38
C ASP A 319 -47.17 27.86 5.13
N GLY A 320 -45.85 27.84 5.27
CA GLY A 320 -44.93 28.09 4.18
C GLY A 320 -44.70 26.87 3.29
N ASP A 321 -44.41 27.11 2.01
CA ASP A 321 -43.99 26.04 1.10
C ASP A 321 -42.76 25.30 1.63
N GLY A 322 -42.69 24.00 1.39
CA GLY A 322 -41.57 23.17 1.83
C GLY A 322 -40.25 23.61 1.20
N ILE A 323 -39.22 23.53 2.00
CA ILE A 323 -37.84 23.85 1.63
C ILE A 323 -36.99 22.57 1.61
N TYR A 324 -35.77 22.65 1.17
CA TYR A 324 -34.83 21.53 1.31
C TYR A 324 -34.46 21.34 2.79
N PHE A 325 -34.47 20.08 3.24
CA PHE A 325 -34.02 19.71 4.57
C PHE A 325 -32.48 19.77 4.67
N PHE A 326 -31.79 19.08 3.76
CA PHE A 326 -30.34 19.21 3.59
C PHE A 326 -30.03 20.34 2.63
N ARG A 327 -28.85 20.94 2.81
CA ARG A 327 -28.34 21.93 1.86
C ARG A 327 -28.27 21.33 0.46
N ASN A 328 -28.62 22.13 -0.55
CA ASN A 328 -28.40 21.75 -1.94
C ASN A 328 -26.90 21.81 -2.27
N ILE A 329 -26.35 20.71 -2.73
CA ILE A 329 -24.92 20.52 -2.99
C ILE A 329 -24.75 20.13 -4.45
N ASN A 330 -23.70 20.65 -5.08
CA ASN A 330 -23.29 20.30 -6.43
C ASN A 330 -21.86 19.74 -6.37
N GLY A 331 -21.69 18.42 -6.43
CA GLY A 331 -20.39 17.76 -6.32
C GLY A 331 -20.17 17.17 -4.92
N ASP A 332 -19.00 17.11 -4.38
CA ASP A 332 -18.55 16.48 -3.11
C ASP A 332 -19.61 16.41 -1.99
N TYR A 333 -20.63 15.55 -2.14
CA TYR A 333 -21.81 15.47 -1.25
C TYR A 333 -21.42 15.11 0.17
N ALA A 334 -20.58 14.08 0.36
CA ALA A 334 -20.14 13.64 1.68
C ALA A 334 -19.28 14.68 2.42
N LYS A 335 -18.55 15.50 1.67
CA LYS A 335 -17.73 16.58 2.22
C LYS A 335 -18.58 17.70 2.78
N ASP A 336 -19.64 18.06 2.05
CA ASP A 336 -20.38 19.30 2.28
C ASP A 336 -21.80 19.06 2.85
N ILE A 337 -22.19 17.78 3.09
CA ILE A 337 -23.49 17.45 3.68
C ILE A 337 -23.72 18.20 4.99
N ASP A 338 -24.82 18.95 5.05
CA ASP A 338 -25.28 19.67 6.21
C ASP A 338 -26.77 20.00 6.04
N LEU A 339 -27.46 20.35 7.11
CA LEU A 339 -28.83 20.85 7.02
C LEU A 339 -28.85 22.20 6.30
N SER A 340 -29.99 22.54 5.70
CA SER A 340 -30.20 23.87 5.15
C SER A 340 -30.16 24.93 6.26
N ASP A 341 -29.88 26.17 5.90
CA ASP A 341 -29.73 27.23 6.89
C ASP A 341 -31.07 27.58 7.59
N ASP A 342 -32.16 27.44 6.88
CA ASP A 342 -33.52 27.66 7.44
C ASP A 342 -33.86 26.59 8.47
N ILE A 343 -33.61 25.31 8.18
CA ILE A 343 -33.83 24.19 9.13
C ILE A 343 -32.93 24.31 10.37
N LYS A 344 -31.69 24.81 10.20
CA LYS A 344 -30.79 25.06 11.34
C LYS A 344 -31.24 26.22 12.21
N ALA A 345 -31.87 27.22 11.61
CA ALA A 345 -32.31 28.41 12.31
C ALA A 345 -33.60 28.16 13.13
N ASP A 346 -34.56 27.40 12.57
CA ASP A 346 -35.82 27.11 13.24
C ASP A 346 -36.35 25.72 12.80
N SER A 347 -36.50 24.82 13.75
CA SER A 347 -37.03 23.47 13.57
C SER A 347 -38.48 23.42 13.04
N LYS A 348 -39.23 24.53 13.16
CA LYS A 348 -40.58 24.65 12.66
C LYS A 348 -40.65 24.60 11.12
N HIS A 349 -39.57 24.87 10.44
CA HIS A 349 -39.45 24.70 8.98
C HIS A 349 -39.35 23.24 8.54
N VAL A 350 -39.26 22.26 9.45
CA VAL A 350 -39.34 20.84 9.09
C VAL A 350 -40.77 20.53 8.62
N SER A 351 -41.00 20.11 7.40
CA SER A 351 -42.30 19.76 6.83
C SER A 351 -42.78 18.39 7.30
N ALA A 352 -44.02 18.26 7.72
CA ALA A 352 -44.61 16.98 8.15
C ALA A 352 -45.82 16.54 7.35
N PHE A 353 -46.52 17.47 6.72
CA PHE A 353 -47.72 17.29 5.93
C PHE A 353 -47.69 18.07 4.62
N SER A 354 -48.56 17.72 3.65
CA SER A 354 -48.57 18.36 2.31
C SER A 354 -49.63 19.45 2.14
N ASP A 355 -50.71 19.48 3.00
CA ASP A 355 -51.79 20.44 2.90
C ASP A 355 -51.94 21.26 4.18
N PRO A 356 -51.77 22.59 4.13
CA PRO A 356 -51.94 23.47 5.29
C PRO A 356 -53.37 23.43 5.84
N ALA A 357 -54.36 23.02 5.05
CA ALA A 357 -55.77 22.86 5.54
C ALA A 357 -55.94 21.63 6.43
N THR A 358 -55.00 20.70 6.41
CA THR A 358 -55.02 19.45 7.22
C THR A 358 -53.74 19.27 8.03
N PRO A 359 -53.41 20.17 9.00
CA PRO A 359 -52.14 20.16 9.70
C PRO A 359 -51.95 18.96 10.63
N THR A 360 -52.92 18.05 10.71
CA THR A 360 -52.84 16.77 11.42
C THR A 360 -52.45 15.62 10.49
N ASP A 361 -52.35 15.88 9.18
CA ASP A 361 -51.83 14.93 8.21
C ASP A 361 -50.33 14.69 8.44
N ASN A 362 -49.86 13.54 8.02
CA ASN A 362 -48.48 13.08 8.29
C ASN A 362 -47.79 12.46 7.06
N ASP A 363 -48.32 12.70 5.89
CA ASP A 363 -47.92 12.05 4.63
C ASP A 363 -46.45 12.29 4.26
N ILE A 364 -45.92 13.51 4.50
CA ILE A 364 -44.54 13.86 4.29
C ILE A 364 -43.62 13.14 5.31
N ALA A 365 -44.01 13.19 6.61
CA ALA A 365 -43.21 12.53 7.65
C ALA A 365 -43.16 11.01 7.41
N LEU A 366 -44.30 10.37 7.06
CA LEU A 366 -44.36 8.94 6.73
C LEU A 366 -43.55 8.60 5.49
N SER A 367 -43.61 9.44 4.46
CA SER A 367 -42.86 9.22 3.20
C SER A 367 -41.36 9.28 3.43
N ILE A 368 -40.88 10.22 4.25
CA ILE A 368 -39.46 10.30 4.59
C ILE A 368 -39.06 9.14 5.51
N ALA A 369 -39.89 8.80 6.52
CA ALA A 369 -39.61 7.65 7.39
C ALA A 369 -39.49 6.32 6.59
N ALA A 370 -40.31 6.15 5.56
CA ALA A 370 -40.29 4.95 4.70
C ALA A 370 -38.99 4.78 3.91
N LEU A 371 -38.21 5.87 3.69
CA LEU A 371 -36.93 5.81 2.98
C LEU A 371 -35.89 4.89 3.65
N ILE A 372 -36.03 4.58 4.95
CA ILE A 372 -35.13 3.65 5.64
C ILE A 372 -35.13 2.26 5.01
N ASP A 373 -36.31 1.81 4.54
CA ASP A 373 -36.51 0.49 3.93
C ASP A 373 -36.47 0.54 2.39
N GLU A 374 -36.53 1.74 1.83
CA GLU A 374 -36.52 1.94 0.38
C GLU A 374 -35.14 1.61 -0.21
N LYS A 375 -35.16 0.92 -1.35
CA LYS A 375 -33.95 0.52 -2.08
C LYS A 375 -33.54 1.62 -3.05
N ILE A 376 -32.89 2.65 -2.54
CA ILE A 376 -32.46 3.83 -3.29
C ILE A 376 -30.98 3.84 -3.63
N PHE A 377 -30.21 2.90 -3.09
CA PHE A 377 -28.76 2.75 -3.32
C PHE A 377 -28.46 1.54 -4.21
N ASP A 378 -27.23 1.46 -4.72
CA ASP A 378 -26.74 0.35 -5.54
C ASP A 378 -27.68 0.03 -6.72
N GLY A 379 -28.06 1.08 -7.47
CA GLY A 379 -28.96 0.94 -8.60
C GLY A 379 -30.36 0.45 -8.26
N GLY A 380 -30.85 0.70 -7.05
CA GLY A 380 -32.18 0.27 -6.59
C GLY A 380 -32.18 -1.11 -5.92
N ASN A 381 -31.04 -1.59 -5.44
CA ASN A 381 -30.92 -2.91 -4.82
C ASN A 381 -30.75 -2.86 -3.30
N SER A 382 -30.32 -1.73 -2.73
CA SER A 382 -29.94 -1.62 -1.33
C SER A 382 -30.63 -0.44 -0.62
N SER A 383 -31.05 -0.64 0.62
CA SER A 383 -31.47 0.44 1.51
C SER A 383 -30.23 1.13 2.13
N ALA A 384 -30.39 2.31 2.74
CA ALA A 384 -29.28 3.03 3.37
C ALA A 384 -28.52 2.18 4.40
N VAL A 385 -29.23 1.46 5.25
CA VAL A 385 -28.65 0.57 6.27
C VAL A 385 -27.89 -0.59 5.64
N ASN A 386 -28.48 -1.22 4.61
CA ASN A 386 -27.81 -2.33 3.93
C ASN A 386 -26.61 -1.86 3.11
N TYR A 387 -26.65 -0.67 2.55
CA TYR A 387 -25.55 -0.07 1.83
C TYR A 387 -24.35 0.18 2.76
N THR A 388 -24.57 0.79 3.92
CA THR A 388 -23.49 0.99 4.93
C THR A 388 -22.91 -0.34 5.41
N ALA A 389 -23.75 -1.35 5.68
CA ALA A 389 -23.27 -2.68 6.03
C ALA A 389 -22.45 -3.33 4.91
N SER A 390 -22.82 -3.09 3.65
CA SER A 390 -22.05 -3.60 2.49
C SER A 390 -20.67 -2.97 2.38
N LEU A 391 -20.50 -1.68 2.74
CA LEU A 391 -19.19 -1.02 2.75
C LEU A 391 -18.25 -1.65 3.79
N VAL A 392 -18.74 -1.90 4.99
CA VAL A 392 -17.96 -2.58 6.04
C VAL A 392 -17.59 -4.01 5.61
N ASN A 393 -18.54 -4.74 5.03
CA ASN A 393 -18.28 -6.08 4.51
C ASN A 393 -17.27 -6.07 3.34
N LYS A 394 -17.35 -5.09 2.43
CA LYS A 394 -16.42 -4.91 1.30
C LYS A 394 -14.98 -4.78 1.81
N VAL A 395 -14.73 -3.88 2.76
CA VAL A 395 -13.38 -3.69 3.30
C VAL A 395 -12.90 -4.91 4.08
N GLY A 396 -13.75 -5.55 4.90
CA GLY A 396 -13.39 -6.77 5.63
C GLY A 396 -13.00 -7.93 4.71
N GLN A 397 -13.69 -8.10 3.57
CA GLN A 397 -13.31 -9.09 2.56
C GLN A 397 -11.98 -8.74 1.89
N MET A 398 -11.71 -7.46 1.61
CA MET A 398 -10.44 -7.01 1.04
C MET A 398 -9.28 -7.20 2.02
N THR A 399 -9.48 -6.89 3.30
CA THR A 399 -8.50 -7.13 4.37
C THR A 399 -8.13 -8.61 4.45
N LYS A 400 -9.14 -9.47 4.52
CA LYS A 400 -8.92 -10.92 4.55
C LYS A 400 -8.25 -11.44 3.28
N GLY A 401 -8.64 -10.96 2.11
CA GLY A 401 -8.00 -11.32 0.85
C GLY A 401 -6.52 -10.97 0.81
N ALA A 402 -6.15 -9.78 1.32
CA ALA A 402 -4.75 -9.36 1.41
C ALA A 402 -3.96 -10.22 2.42
N GLU A 403 -4.56 -10.57 3.56
CA GLU A 403 -3.96 -11.47 4.56
C GLU A 403 -3.70 -12.87 3.98
N ASP A 404 -4.72 -13.47 3.35
CA ASP A 404 -4.60 -14.79 2.73
C ASP A 404 -3.49 -14.81 1.65
N MET A 405 -3.42 -13.77 0.80
CA MET A 405 -2.38 -13.64 -0.23
C MET A 405 -0.98 -13.45 0.37
N ALA A 406 -0.86 -12.71 1.47
CA ALA A 406 0.40 -12.58 2.20
C ALA A 406 0.88 -13.94 2.75
N GLN A 407 -0.02 -14.75 3.31
CA GLN A 407 0.32 -16.08 3.79
C GLN A 407 0.79 -17.02 2.67
N TYR A 408 0.25 -16.92 1.46
CA TYR A 408 0.72 -17.72 0.31
C TYR A 408 2.09 -17.28 -0.21
N SER A 409 2.56 -16.12 0.19
CA SER A 409 3.84 -15.54 -0.26
C SER A 409 4.99 -15.78 0.73
N THR A 410 4.68 -16.25 1.94
CA THR A 410 5.66 -16.68 2.96
C THR A 410 6.03 -18.14 2.80
#